data_666a860879b5ef22ca124807733b7f0d
#
_entry.id   666a860879b5ef22ca124807733b7f0d
#
_cell.length_a   1.000
_cell.length_b   1.000
_cell.length_c   1.000
_cell.angle_alpha   90.00
_cell.angle_beta   90.00
_cell.angle_gamma   90.00
#
_symmetry.space_group_name_H-M   'P 1'
#
loop_
_entity.id
_entity.type
_entity.pdbx_description
1 polymer ?
#
loop_
_entity_poly.entity_id
_entity_poly.type
_entity_poly.pdbx_seq_one_letter_code
_entity_poly.pdbx_strand_id
1 'polypeptide(L)'
;MKKIVGLCLLGVCLITLSACGSTAQNENSQKTSDTEASQSSKNSSSAEISTKKVFGKDEWWEVDGLWKLKVNSVTTTEERNQFDESNPAQVVVVSYSYENLGYEDDIQDLYFTPEKVIDSGRKVASTYPAGVNTHPQPTPVGAIMENAEEAYGLSQPDGSVKVTFEKFDKDYKKHTATFEVAVNQ
;
A
#
# COMPACT_ATOMS: atom_id res chain seq x y z
N MET A 1 14.95 -32.73 -36.85
CA MET A 1 15.43 -32.00 -38.03
C MET A 1 14.37 -30.99 -38.45
N LYS A 2 14.61 -29.74 -38.22
CA LYS A 2 14.26 -28.57 -39.04
C LYS A 2 14.59 -27.30 -38.25
N LYS A 3 15.72 -26.73 -38.58
CA LYS A 3 16.16 -25.40 -38.15
C LYS A 3 15.37 -24.37 -38.97
N ILE A 4 14.88 -23.32 -38.31
CA ILE A 4 14.48 -22.09 -38.98
C ILE A 4 15.26 -20.96 -38.33
N VAL A 5 16.13 -20.41 -39.13
CA VAL A 5 16.88 -19.17 -38.95
C VAL A 5 16.07 -18.04 -39.59
N GLY A 6 15.98 -16.90 -38.93
CA GLY A 6 15.43 -15.67 -39.49
C GLY A 6 15.75 -14.54 -38.52
N LEU A 7 16.73 -13.88 -38.70
CA LEU A 7 17.24 -12.73 -39.41
C LEU A 7 16.63 -11.40 -38.99
N CYS A 8 17.55 -10.59 -38.47
CA CYS A 8 17.61 -9.16 -38.13
C CYS A 8 16.59 -8.21 -38.73
N LEU A 9 16.25 -7.18 -37.96
CA LEU A 9 16.18 -5.82 -38.47
C LEU A 9 16.48 -4.81 -37.36
N LEU A 10 17.64 -4.18 -37.50
CA LEU A 10 18.06 -2.96 -36.80
C LEU A 10 17.21 -1.79 -37.31
N GLY A 11 16.61 -1.06 -36.40
CA GLY A 11 16.00 0.25 -36.67
C GLY A 11 16.61 1.30 -35.73
N VAL A 12 17.60 2.02 -36.25
CA VAL A 12 18.17 3.21 -35.64
C VAL A 12 17.24 4.38 -35.98
N CYS A 13 16.67 5.04 -34.93
CA CYS A 13 16.06 6.37 -35.09
C CYS A 13 16.82 7.38 -34.23
N LEU A 14 17.62 8.16 -34.92
CA LEU A 14 18.18 9.44 -34.47
C LEU A 14 17.08 10.49 -34.48
N ILE A 15 16.83 11.15 -33.39
CA ILE A 15 16.10 12.42 -33.37
C ILE A 15 16.91 13.46 -32.62
N THR A 16 17.18 14.52 -33.37
CA THR A 16 18.03 15.67 -33.16
C THR A 16 17.49 16.64 -32.10
N LEU A 17 18.45 17.25 -31.37
CA LEU A 17 18.26 18.42 -30.51
C LEU A 17 17.85 19.64 -31.35
N SER A 18 16.99 20.48 -30.76
CA SER A 18 16.85 21.87 -31.13
C SER A 18 16.82 22.73 -29.89
N ALA A 19 17.90 23.49 -29.70
CA ALA A 19 18.06 24.58 -28.76
C ALA A 19 17.78 25.91 -29.50
N CYS A 20 17.08 26.82 -28.81
CA CYS A 20 17.08 28.29 -28.98
C CYS A 20 16.45 28.86 -27.74
N GLY A 21 17.01 29.69 -26.85
CA GLY A 21 17.97 30.78 -27.09
C GLY A 21 17.29 32.14 -27.31
N SER A 22 17.23 33.00 -26.24
CA SER A 22 17.47 34.45 -26.23
C SER A 22 16.67 35.16 -25.14
N THR A 23 17.26 35.63 -24.12
CA THR A 23 17.75 36.94 -23.60
C THR A 23 17.05 38.19 -24.13
N ALA A 24 16.62 39.06 -23.18
CA ALA A 24 16.85 40.49 -22.96
C ALA A 24 15.77 41.05 -22.07
N GLN A 25 16.08 41.50 -20.87
CA GLN A 25 16.36 42.82 -20.33
C GLN A 25 15.56 43.98 -20.95
N ASN A 26 14.80 44.75 -20.18
CA ASN A 26 15.11 46.07 -19.66
C ASN A 26 13.94 46.68 -18.85
N GLU A 27 14.24 47.09 -17.67
CA GLU A 27 14.13 48.38 -16.94
C GLU A 27 12.90 49.26 -17.11
N ASN A 28 12.34 49.52 -15.94
CA ASN A 28 12.25 50.83 -15.22
C ASN A 28 11.00 51.71 -15.46
N SER A 29 10.54 52.17 -14.30
CA SER A 29 9.90 53.43 -13.90
C SER A 29 8.43 53.42 -13.52
N GLN A 30 8.22 53.35 -12.21
CA GLN A 30 7.71 54.37 -11.28
C GLN A 30 6.48 55.21 -11.75
N LYS A 31 5.35 55.17 -11.05
CA LYS A 31 4.83 56.15 -10.11
C LYS A 31 3.33 56.05 -9.82
N THR A 32 3.05 55.94 -8.53
CA THR A 32 1.96 56.57 -7.70
C THR A 32 0.50 56.48 -8.12
N SER A 33 -0.22 56.02 -7.15
CA SER A 33 -1.38 56.66 -6.44
C SER A 33 -2.73 55.97 -6.52
N ASP A 34 -3.14 55.65 -5.34
CA ASP A 34 -4.44 55.77 -4.65
C ASP A 34 -5.56 54.80 -4.93
N THR A 35 -5.87 54.09 -3.86
CA THR A 35 -7.14 53.97 -3.14
C THR A 35 -8.31 53.31 -3.91
N GLU A 36 -8.71 52.12 -3.56
CA GLU A 36 -9.89 51.84 -2.74
C GLU A 36 -10.12 50.32 -2.55
N ALA A 37 -10.63 50.02 -1.40
CA ALA A 37 -10.94 48.73 -0.87
C ALA A 37 -11.90 47.93 -1.72
N SER A 38 -11.57 46.68 -1.98
CA SER A 38 -12.62 45.68 -2.19
C SER A 38 -12.16 44.32 -1.64
N GLN A 39 -12.93 43.83 -0.71
CA GLN A 39 -12.82 42.57 -0.04
C GLN A 39 -12.63 41.43 -1.04
N SER A 40 -11.46 40.86 -1.06
CA SER A 40 -11.26 39.54 -1.66
C SER A 40 -11.24 38.53 -0.55
N SER A 41 -12.32 37.77 -0.47
CA SER A 41 -12.44 36.57 0.32
C SER A 41 -11.22 35.68 0.13
N LYS A 42 -10.44 35.53 1.20
CA LYS A 42 -9.44 34.49 1.34
C LYS A 42 -10.14 33.14 1.25
N ASN A 43 -10.13 32.56 0.08
CA ASN A 43 -10.33 31.13 -0.06
C ASN A 43 -9.04 30.45 0.40
N SER A 44 -8.91 30.36 1.72
CA SER A 44 -7.91 29.52 2.35
C SER A 44 -8.35 28.07 2.11
N SER A 45 -7.89 27.49 1.02
CA SER A 45 -7.86 26.05 0.86
C SER A 45 -6.89 25.53 1.93
N SER A 46 -7.39 25.36 3.14
CA SER A 46 -6.72 24.50 4.11
C SER A 46 -6.83 23.08 3.53
N ALA A 47 -5.72 22.60 2.98
CA ALA A 47 -5.54 21.17 2.80
C ALA A 47 -5.70 20.58 4.21
N GLU A 48 -6.86 20.00 4.50
CA GLU A 48 -7.03 19.13 5.63
C GLU A 48 -6.00 18.03 5.47
N ILE A 49 -4.96 18.08 6.30
CA ILE A 49 -4.11 16.93 6.57
C ILE A 49 -5.03 15.98 7.34
N SER A 50 -5.82 15.20 6.61
CA SER A 50 -6.53 14.07 7.16
C SER A 50 -5.46 13.12 7.66
N THR A 51 -5.17 13.17 8.96
CA THR A 51 -4.34 12.17 9.61
C THR A 51 -5.07 10.83 9.47
N LYS A 52 -4.61 10.03 8.52
CA LYS A 52 -5.17 8.72 8.25
C LYS A 52 -5.10 7.93 9.56
N LYS A 53 -6.26 7.52 10.09
CA LYS A 53 -6.33 6.73 11.32
C LYS A 53 -5.43 5.49 11.18
N VAL A 54 -4.59 5.25 12.19
CA VAL A 54 -3.84 4.01 12.35
C VAL A 54 -4.57 3.17 13.39
N PHE A 55 -4.88 1.93 13.05
CA PHE A 55 -5.59 0.99 13.89
C PHE A 55 -4.59 0.20 14.75
N GLY A 56 -5.04 -0.21 15.93
CA GLY A 56 -4.30 -1.11 16.81
C GLY A 56 -4.66 -2.58 16.58
N LYS A 57 -4.00 -3.44 17.37
CA LYS A 57 -4.35 -4.86 17.47
C LYS A 57 -5.81 -5.03 17.90
N ASP A 58 -6.52 -5.99 17.29
CA ASP A 58 -7.94 -6.33 17.54
C ASP A 58 -8.94 -5.19 17.28
N GLU A 59 -8.50 -4.06 16.75
CA GLU A 59 -9.36 -2.96 16.36
C GLU A 59 -9.94 -3.19 14.95
N TRP A 60 -11.26 -3.06 14.81
CA TRP A 60 -11.93 -3.25 13.53
C TRP A 60 -11.77 -2.00 12.62
N TRP A 61 -11.27 -2.22 11.39
CA TRP A 61 -11.47 -1.33 10.28
C TRP A 61 -12.75 -1.76 9.55
N GLU A 62 -13.74 -0.88 9.53
CA GLU A 62 -15.03 -1.14 8.89
C GLU A 62 -15.25 -0.16 7.73
N VAL A 63 -15.74 -0.70 6.63
CA VAL A 63 -16.31 0.05 5.51
C VAL A 63 -17.78 -0.32 5.47
N ASP A 64 -18.60 0.66 5.86
CA ASP A 64 -20.03 0.48 6.12
C ASP A 64 -20.74 -0.27 4.98
N GLY A 65 -21.46 -1.32 5.36
CA GLY A 65 -22.22 -2.16 4.45
C GLY A 65 -21.37 -3.04 3.50
N LEU A 66 -20.03 -2.96 3.54
CA LEU A 66 -19.17 -3.74 2.65
C LEU A 66 -18.38 -4.81 3.39
N TRP A 67 -17.52 -4.41 4.32
CA TRP A 67 -16.67 -5.34 5.09
C TRP A 67 -16.16 -4.74 6.37
N LYS A 68 -15.65 -5.61 7.22
CA LYS A 68 -14.75 -5.22 8.31
C LYS A 68 -13.55 -6.16 8.39
N LEU A 69 -12.41 -5.64 8.86
CA LEU A 69 -11.15 -6.36 9.01
C LEU A 69 -10.44 -5.92 10.28
N LYS A 70 -9.74 -6.84 10.93
CA LYS A 70 -8.83 -6.55 12.05
C LYS A 70 -7.56 -7.39 11.98
N VAL A 71 -6.47 -6.90 12.55
CA VAL A 71 -5.27 -7.69 12.80
C VAL A 71 -5.35 -8.29 14.20
N ASN A 72 -5.29 -9.61 14.29
CA ASN A 72 -5.40 -10.36 15.54
C ASN A 72 -4.06 -10.39 16.29
N SER A 73 -2.96 -10.65 15.56
CA SER A 73 -1.62 -10.70 16.14
C SER A 73 -0.53 -10.59 15.07
N VAL A 74 0.67 -10.28 15.53
CA VAL A 74 1.91 -10.50 14.81
C VAL A 74 2.84 -11.26 15.75
N THR A 75 3.21 -12.48 15.38
CA THR A 75 4.02 -13.37 16.22
C THR A 75 5.28 -13.80 15.49
N THR A 76 6.36 -14.01 16.22
CA THR A 76 7.60 -14.53 15.64
C THR A 76 7.50 -16.02 15.37
N THR A 77 8.26 -16.50 14.38
CA THR A 77 8.51 -17.93 14.15
C THR A 77 9.98 -18.20 13.93
N GLU A 78 10.45 -19.30 14.49
CA GLU A 78 11.81 -19.83 14.27
C GLU A 78 11.91 -20.64 12.97
N GLU A 79 10.80 -20.87 12.29
CA GLU A 79 10.79 -21.61 11.04
C GLU A 79 11.60 -20.87 9.97
N ARG A 80 12.49 -21.61 9.31
CA ARG A 80 13.31 -21.11 8.21
C ARG A 80 13.21 -22.04 7.03
N ASN A 81 12.96 -21.48 5.86
CA ASN A 81 12.91 -22.22 4.63
C ASN A 81 14.31 -22.32 4.04
N GLN A 82 14.80 -23.56 3.86
CA GLN A 82 16.14 -23.83 3.35
C GLN A 82 16.35 -23.40 1.88
N PHE A 83 15.27 -23.13 1.16
CA PHE A 83 15.28 -22.70 -0.24
C PHE A 83 15.12 -21.19 -0.40
N ASP A 84 14.91 -20.46 0.69
CA ASP A 84 14.81 -19.00 0.68
C ASP A 84 16.17 -18.38 1.02
N GLU A 85 16.72 -17.64 0.05
CA GLU A 85 18.04 -17.02 0.17
C GLU A 85 17.98 -15.62 0.83
N SER A 86 16.80 -15.11 1.15
CA SER A 86 16.62 -13.74 1.66
C SER A 86 17.23 -13.52 3.05
N ASN A 87 17.34 -14.58 3.85
CA ASN A 87 17.93 -14.60 5.20
C ASN A 87 17.46 -13.41 6.06
N PRO A 88 16.16 -13.25 6.33
CA PRO A 88 15.65 -12.13 7.11
C PRO A 88 16.14 -12.17 8.56
N ALA A 89 16.28 -11.00 9.19
CA ALA A 89 16.68 -10.92 10.60
C ALA A 89 15.63 -11.57 11.52
N GLN A 90 14.36 -11.51 11.14
CA GLN A 90 13.26 -12.15 11.86
C GLN A 90 12.15 -12.56 10.86
N VAL A 91 11.49 -13.67 11.13
CA VAL A 91 10.27 -14.07 10.42
C VAL A 91 9.09 -13.89 11.36
N VAL A 92 8.04 -13.26 10.86
CA VAL A 92 6.79 -13.06 11.60
C VAL A 92 5.61 -13.62 10.83
N VAL A 93 4.61 -14.08 11.57
CA VAL A 93 3.29 -14.45 11.06
C VAL A 93 2.29 -13.38 11.45
N VAL A 94 1.65 -12.77 10.46
CA VAL A 94 0.56 -11.82 10.63
C VAL A 94 -0.75 -12.59 10.60
N SER A 95 -1.49 -12.58 11.72
CA SER A 95 -2.83 -13.17 11.81
C SER A 95 -3.89 -12.07 11.77
N TYR A 96 -4.91 -12.24 10.93
CA TYR A 96 -5.99 -11.29 10.75
C TYR A 96 -7.33 -11.98 10.47
N SER A 97 -8.42 -11.25 10.69
CA SER A 97 -9.77 -11.75 10.41
C SER A 97 -10.55 -10.70 9.63
N TYR A 98 -11.43 -11.13 8.73
CA TYR A 98 -12.31 -10.24 7.99
C TYR A 98 -13.69 -10.87 7.77
N GLU A 99 -14.70 -10.03 7.71
CA GLU A 99 -16.08 -10.39 7.49
C GLU A 99 -16.65 -9.64 6.29
N ASN A 100 -17.36 -10.34 5.43
CA ASN A 100 -18.06 -9.77 4.31
C ASN A 100 -19.47 -9.37 4.72
N LEU A 101 -19.72 -8.06 4.83
CA LEU A 101 -21.02 -7.50 5.21
C LEU A 101 -21.95 -7.33 4.00
N GLY A 102 -21.39 -7.18 2.79
CA GLY A 102 -22.16 -6.95 1.57
C GLY A 102 -21.29 -6.60 0.36
N TYR A 103 -20.00 -6.93 0.41
CA TYR A 103 -19.13 -6.79 -0.75
C TYR A 103 -19.44 -7.89 -1.77
N GLU A 104 -19.78 -7.47 -2.98
CA GLU A 104 -20.02 -8.33 -4.13
C GLU A 104 -19.12 -7.91 -5.29
N ASP A 105 -18.53 -8.88 -5.95
CA ASP A 105 -17.69 -8.72 -7.14
C ASP A 105 -17.93 -9.91 -8.07
N ASP A 106 -17.97 -9.67 -9.38
CA ASP A 106 -18.25 -10.70 -10.40
C ASP A 106 -17.14 -11.74 -10.55
N ILE A 107 -15.94 -11.44 -10.02
CA ILE A 107 -14.76 -12.28 -10.21
C ILE A 107 -14.47 -13.12 -8.96
N GLN A 108 -14.58 -12.53 -7.77
CA GLN A 108 -14.18 -13.18 -6.53
C GLN A 108 -14.89 -12.58 -5.32
N ASP A 109 -15.34 -13.44 -4.41
CA ASP A 109 -15.81 -13.03 -3.09
C ASP A 109 -14.75 -12.20 -2.34
N LEU A 110 -15.16 -11.56 -1.24
CA LEU A 110 -14.26 -10.75 -0.43
C LEU A 110 -13.00 -11.53 -0.04
N TYR A 111 -11.85 -10.98 -0.39
CA TYR A 111 -10.55 -11.58 -0.12
C TYR A 111 -9.54 -10.50 0.27
N PHE A 112 -8.83 -10.72 1.37
CA PHE A 112 -7.79 -9.82 1.83
C PHE A 112 -6.47 -10.55 2.02
N THR A 113 -5.39 -9.88 1.59
CA THR A 113 -4.01 -10.12 2.00
C THR A 113 -3.38 -8.78 2.37
N PRO A 114 -2.37 -8.74 3.25
CA PRO A 114 -1.62 -7.52 3.48
C PRO A 114 -0.97 -6.99 2.20
N GLU A 115 -1.31 -5.77 1.83
CA GLU A 115 -0.68 -5.07 0.69
C GLU A 115 0.77 -4.72 0.99
N LYS A 116 1.04 -4.33 2.24
CA LYS A 116 2.39 -3.98 2.72
C LYS A 116 2.54 -4.31 4.19
N VAL A 117 3.70 -4.85 4.52
CA VAL A 117 4.19 -4.95 5.90
C VAL A 117 5.48 -4.14 5.99
N ILE A 118 5.56 -3.24 6.95
CA ILE A 118 6.72 -2.36 7.16
C ILE A 118 7.26 -2.62 8.56
N ASP A 119 8.54 -2.94 8.67
CA ASP A 119 9.23 -3.20 9.93
C ASP A 119 9.54 -1.92 10.74
N SER A 120 10.03 -2.09 11.96
CA SER A 120 10.44 -0.99 12.86
C SER A 120 11.58 -0.15 12.27
N GLY A 121 12.39 -0.70 11.38
CA GLY A 121 13.44 -0.01 10.63
C GLY A 121 12.92 0.73 9.39
N ARG A 122 11.60 0.79 9.19
CA ARG A 122 10.93 1.45 8.07
C ARG A 122 11.19 0.80 6.71
N LYS A 123 11.55 -0.48 6.70
CA LYS A 123 11.73 -1.27 5.47
C LYS A 123 10.49 -2.08 5.17
N VAL A 124 10.17 -2.22 3.89
CA VAL A 124 9.10 -3.09 3.43
C VAL A 124 9.58 -4.53 3.57
N ALA A 125 8.82 -5.34 4.29
CA ALA A 125 9.04 -6.76 4.44
C ALA A 125 8.57 -7.51 3.19
N SER A 126 9.26 -8.58 2.84
CA SER A 126 8.83 -9.50 1.78
C SER A 126 8.03 -10.65 2.39
N THR A 127 7.09 -11.20 1.63
CA THR A 127 6.47 -12.47 1.99
C THR A 127 7.56 -13.54 2.18
N TYR A 128 7.36 -14.40 3.17
CA TYR A 128 8.32 -15.44 3.50
C TYR A 128 7.65 -16.83 3.47
N PRO A 129 8.26 -17.84 2.85
CA PRO A 129 7.65 -19.17 2.72
C PRO A 129 7.81 -20.00 4.02
N ALA A 130 7.26 -19.50 5.14
CA ALA A 130 7.08 -20.27 6.36
C ALA A 130 5.73 -20.98 6.36
N GLY A 131 5.60 -22.03 7.18
CA GLY A 131 4.33 -22.69 7.42
C GLY A 131 3.35 -21.75 8.12
N VAL A 132 2.12 -21.71 7.62
CA VAL A 132 0.99 -21.02 8.25
C VAL A 132 -0.17 -22.00 8.43
N ASN A 133 -0.99 -21.80 9.46
CA ASN A 133 -2.06 -22.75 9.78
C ASN A 133 -3.28 -22.52 8.91
N THR A 134 -3.58 -21.28 8.57
CA THR A 134 -4.83 -20.90 7.93
C THR A 134 -4.57 -19.90 6.80
N HIS A 135 -4.63 -20.36 5.58
CA HIS A 135 -4.52 -19.46 4.43
C HIS A 135 -5.79 -18.63 4.24
N PRO A 136 -5.68 -17.35 3.82
CA PRO A 136 -6.84 -16.54 3.50
C PRO A 136 -7.70 -17.20 2.41
N GLN A 137 -9.01 -17.05 2.53
CA GLN A 137 -9.98 -17.63 1.58
C GLN A 137 -10.99 -16.60 1.12
N PRO A 138 -11.47 -16.68 -0.13
CA PRO A 138 -12.62 -15.91 -0.58
C PRO A 138 -13.80 -16.12 0.37
N THR A 139 -14.42 -15.03 0.79
CA THR A 139 -15.44 -15.03 1.86
C THR A 139 -16.72 -14.44 1.30
N PRO A 140 -17.78 -15.25 1.09
CA PRO A 140 -19.06 -14.79 0.57
C PRO A 140 -19.78 -13.85 1.55
N VAL A 141 -20.78 -13.12 1.05
CA VAL A 141 -21.58 -12.20 1.87
C VAL A 141 -22.19 -12.91 3.08
N GLY A 142 -22.05 -12.31 4.24
CA GLY A 142 -22.51 -12.83 5.53
C GLY A 142 -21.57 -13.85 6.19
N ALA A 143 -20.44 -14.17 5.57
CA ALA A 143 -19.43 -15.06 6.14
C ALA A 143 -18.24 -14.30 6.74
N ILE A 144 -17.51 -14.99 7.61
CA ILE A 144 -16.27 -14.49 8.24
C ILE A 144 -15.11 -15.43 7.94
N MET A 145 -13.97 -14.87 7.59
CA MET A 145 -12.68 -15.53 7.58
C MET A 145 -11.95 -15.21 8.89
N GLU A 146 -11.75 -16.23 9.72
CA GLU A 146 -11.08 -16.06 11.01
C GLU A 146 -9.63 -16.53 10.94
N ASN A 147 -8.74 -15.74 11.55
CA ASN A 147 -7.33 -16.09 11.74
C ASN A 147 -6.60 -16.50 10.45
N ALA A 148 -6.87 -15.79 9.35
CA ALA A 148 -6.04 -15.90 8.17
C ALA A 148 -4.61 -15.49 8.50
N GLU A 149 -3.63 -16.22 7.98
CA GLU A 149 -2.22 -16.05 8.30
C GLU A 149 -1.38 -15.89 7.05
N GLU A 150 -0.40 -14.97 7.13
CA GLU A 150 0.67 -14.82 6.16
C GLU A 150 2.00 -14.52 6.84
N ALA A 151 3.10 -15.08 6.33
CA ALA A 151 4.42 -14.89 6.90
C ALA A 151 5.26 -13.87 6.13
N TYR A 152 6.07 -13.10 6.87
CA TYR A 152 6.91 -12.03 6.35
C TYR A 152 8.30 -12.06 6.96
N GLY A 153 9.32 -11.80 6.11
CA GLY A 153 10.70 -11.63 6.53
C GLY A 153 11.01 -10.16 6.83
N LEU A 154 11.36 -9.87 8.08
CA LEU A 154 11.73 -8.52 8.54
C LEU A 154 13.24 -8.31 8.46
N SER A 155 13.65 -7.09 8.11
CA SER A 155 15.06 -6.68 8.11
C SER A 155 15.55 -6.25 9.49
N GLN A 156 14.63 -5.85 10.38
CA GLN A 156 14.92 -5.49 11.76
C GLN A 156 14.10 -6.38 12.68
N PRO A 157 14.73 -7.03 13.67
CA PRO A 157 14.02 -7.79 14.67
C PRO A 157 13.33 -6.85 15.65
N ASP A 158 12.28 -7.33 16.28
CA ASP A 158 11.56 -6.69 17.37
C ASP A 158 10.81 -5.39 17.02
N GLY A 159 10.07 -4.88 17.98
CA GLY A 159 9.29 -3.65 17.87
C GLY A 159 7.88 -3.88 17.35
N SER A 160 7.38 -2.90 16.57
CA SER A 160 6.07 -2.98 15.92
C SER A 160 6.23 -3.06 14.40
N VAL A 161 5.24 -3.65 13.77
CA VAL A 161 5.10 -3.63 12.30
C VAL A 161 3.86 -2.84 11.92
N LYS A 162 3.92 -2.21 10.75
CA LYS A 162 2.76 -1.59 10.11
C LYS A 162 2.26 -2.49 9.00
N VAL A 163 1.04 -2.98 9.17
CA VAL A 163 0.35 -3.83 8.20
C VAL A 163 -0.70 -3.00 7.49
N THR A 164 -0.62 -2.90 6.18
CA THR A 164 -1.58 -2.13 5.37
C THR A 164 -2.40 -3.07 4.52
N PHE A 165 -3.71 -2.90 4.57
CA PHE A 165 -4.68 -3.54 3.69
C PHE A 165 -5.31 -2.53 2.76
N GLU A 166 -5.64 -2.98 1.56
CA GLU A 166 -6.24 -2.17 0.51
C GLU A 166 -7.29 -2.98 -0.25
N LYS A 167 -8.41 -2.36 -0.58
CA LYS A 167 -9.46 -2.95 -1.42
C LYS A 167 -10.21 -1.85 -2.18
N PHE A 168 -10.57 -2.13 -3.41
CA PHE A 168 -11.48 -1.30 -4.19
C PHE A 168 -12.91 -1.81 -4.01
N ASP A 169 -13.87 -0.89 -3.91
CA ASP A 169 -15.29 -1.22 -4.00
C ASP A 169 -15.76 -1.27 -5.47
N LYS A 170 -17.03 -1.61 -5.69
CA LYS A 170 -17.63 -1.69 -7.02
C LYS A 170 -17.62 -0.37 -7.81
N ASP A 171 -17.48 0.75 -7.12
CA ASP A 171 -17.40 2.09 -7.72
C ASP A 171 -15.94 2.50 -7.97
N TYR A 172 -15.00 1.55 -7.88
CA TYR A 172 -13.55 1.75 -8.00
C TYR A 172 -12.96 2.73 -6.98
N LYS A 173 -13.65 2.96 -5.89
CA LYS A 173 -13.13 3.74 -4.78
C LYS A 173 -12.21 2.88 -3.93
N LYS A 174 -10.98 3.38 -3.75
CA LYS A 174 -9.98 2.71 -2.94
C LYS A 174 -10.18 2.97 -1.45
N HIS A 175 -10.26 1.89 -0.69
CA HIS A 175 -10.26 1.90 0.76
C HIS A 175 -8.93 1.34 1.27
N THR A 176 -8.35 1.99 2.27
CA THR A 176 -7.05 1.60 2.81
C THR A 176 -7.06 1.75 4.32
N ALA A 177 -6.54 0.75 5.03
CA ALA A 177 -6.27 0.81 6.45
C ALA A 177 -4.84 0.40 6.76
N THR A 178 -4.26 1.02 7.77
CA THR A 178 -2.95 0.65 8.32
C THR A 178 -3.11 0.31 9.79
N PHE A 179 -2.60 -0.84 10.17
CA PHE A 179 -2.54 -1.32 11.56
C PHE A 179 -1.11 -1.23 12.05
N GLU A 180 -0.90 -0.74 13.26
CA GLU A 180 0.39 -0.80 13.93
C GLU A 180 0.29 -1.77 15.10
N VAL A 181 1.02 -2.88 15.00
CA VAL A 181 0.91 -4.01 15.93
C VAL A 181 2.30 -4.41 16.43
N ALA A 182 2.43 -4.55 17.75
CA ALA A 182 3.65 -5.06 18.36
C ALA A 182 3.90 -6.52 17.95
N VAL A 183 5.15 -6.85 17.69
CA VAL A 183 5.58 -8.22 17.45
C VAL A 183 5.68 -8.95 18.79
N ASN A 184 4.96 -10.05 18.94
CA ASN A 184 5.01 -10.91 20.11
C ASN A 184 5.93 -12.12 19.85
N GLN A 185 6.58 -12.58 20.90
CA GLN A 185 7.41 -13.80 20.89
C GLN A 185 6.55 -15.04 21.12
#